data_e4cbfadd9df54020d9b4426c16116111
#
_entry.id   e4cbfadd9df54020d9b4426c16116111
#
_cell.length_a   1.000
_cell.length_b   1.000
_cell.length_c   1.000
_cell.angle_alpha   90.00
_cell.angle_beta   90.00
_cell.angle_gamma   90.00
#
_symmetry.space_group_name_H-M   'P 1'
#
loop_
_entity.id
_entity.type
_entity.pdbx_description
1 polymer ?
#
loop_
_entity_poly.entity_id
_entity_poly.type
_entity_poly.pdbx_seq_one_letter_code
_entity_poly.pdbx_strand_id
1 'polypeptide(L)' 'MSKTTNEFSPEVRARAVRMILDHQGDYPSRWSAVVSIAEKIGCVPQTLHEWVKNG' A
#
# COMPACT_ATOMS: atom_id res chain seq x y z
N MET A 1 -15.62 -8.94 14.08
CA MET A 1 -15.29 -8.57 13.26
C MET A 1 -14.01 -8.19 13.06
N SER A 2 -13.35 -8.53 12.31
CA SER A 2 -12.08 -8.24 12.13
C SER A 2 -11.90 -6.99 11.58
N LYS A 3 -11.93 -6.07 12.32
CA LYS A 3 -11.79 -4.87 11.88
C LYS A 3 -10.55 -4.58 11.27
N THR A 4 -9.46 -5.14 11.62
CA THR A 4 -8.19 -4.75 11.10
C THR A 4 -8.10 -4.97 9.63
N THR A 5 -8.55 -6.09 9.14
CA THR A 5 -8.45 -6.33 7.75
C THR A 5 -9.50 -5.59 6.99
N ASN A 6 -10.58 -5.24 7.64
CA ASN A 6 -11.62 -4.56 6.96
C ASN A 6 -11.56 -3.08 7.07
N GLU A 7 -10.52 -2.57 7.71
CA GLU A 7 -10.36 -1.18 7.82
C GLU A 7 -10.23 -0.54 6.46
N PHE A 8 -9.66 -1.24 5.49
CA PHE A 8 -9.46 -0.69 4.17
C PHE A 8 -10.32 -1.45 3.17
N SER A 9 -11.13 -0.74 2.44
CA SER A 9 -11.99 -1.36 1.45
C SER A 9 -11.17 -1.82 0.26
N PRO A 10 -11.73 -2.69 -0.57
CA PRO A 10 -11.03 -3.13 -1.76
C PRO A 10 -10.65 -1.97 -2.67
N GLU A 11 -11.46 -0.93 -2.68
CA GLU A 11 -11.16 0.24 -3.46
C GLU A 11 -9.93 0.94 -2.96
N VAL A 12 -9.82 1.09 -1.65
CA VAL A 12 -8.67 1.75 -1.07
C VAL A 12 -7.41 0.94 -1.34
N ARG A 13 -7.50 -0.38 -1.22
CA ARG A 13 -6.36 -1.23 -1.49
C ARG A 13 -5.91 -1.10 -2.93
N ALA A 14 -6.86 -1.15 -3.84
CA ALA A 14 -6.53 -1.04 -5.26
C ALA A 14 -5.88 0.29 -5.57
N ARG A 15 -6.40 1.35 -4.97
CA ARG A 15 -5.84 2.66 -5.19
C ARG A 15 -4.43 2.78 -4.64
N ALA A 16 -4.20 2.21 -3.46
CA ALA A 16 -2.89 2.27 -2.85
C ALA A 16 -1.86 1.51 -3.69
N VAL A 17 -2.23 0.35 -4.18
CA VAL A 17 -1.35 -0.44 -5.03
C VAL A 17 -1.03 0.34 -6.30
N ARG A 18 -2.05 0.98 -6.88
CA ARG A 18 -1.86 1.73 -8.08
C ARG A 18 -0.91 2.89 -7.86
N MET A 19 -1.05 3.58 -6.73
CA MET A 19 -0.17 4.68 -6.39
C MET A 19 1.28 4.22 -6.32
N ILE A 20 1.50 3.05 -5.75
CA ILE A 20 2.84 2.53 -5.64
C ILE A 20 3.40 2.24 -7.02
N LEU A 21 2.62 1.57 -7.85
CA LEU A 21 3.10 1.22 -9.18
C LEU A 21 3.37 2.46 -10.03
N ASP A 22 2.57 3.50 -9.83
CA ASP A 22 2.74 4.72 -10.59
C ASP A 22 3.96 5.52 -10.14
N HIS A 23 4.29 5.43 -8.86
CA HIS A 23 5.33 6.27 -8.29
C HIS A 23 6.60 5.55 -7.89
N GLN A 24 6.65 4.24 -8.11
CA GLN A 24 7.83 3.51 -7.63
C GLN A 24 9.11 4.00 -8.31
N GLY A 25 8.99 4.56 -9.48
CA GLY A 25 10.16 5.08 -10.16
C GLY A 25 10.75 6.32 -9.50
N ASP A 26 9.96 6.99 -8.66
CA ASP A 26 10.42 8.18 -7.97
C ASP A 26 11.17 7.85 -6.69
N TYR A 27 11.22 6.58 -6.32
CA TYR A 27 11.85 6.16 -5.09
C TYR A 27 13.02 5.23 -5.39
N PRO A 28 13.99 5.15 -4.51
CA PRO A 28 15.15 4.30 -4.74
C PRO A 28 14.79 2.81 -4.79
N SER A 29 13.69 2.42 -4.19
CA SER A 29 13.29 1.04 -4.25
C SER A 29 11.79 0.96 -4.06
N ARG A 30 11.22 -0.19 -4.39
CA ARG A 30 9.81 -0.39 -4.19
C ARG A 30 9.44 -0.28 -2.71
N TRP A 31 10.32 -0.80 -1.85
CA TRP A 31 10.04 -0.75 -0.42
C TRP A 31 9.94 0.69 0.07
N SER A 32 10.79 1.58 -0.44
CA SER A 32 10.72 2.98 -0.07
C SER A 32 9.37 3.57 -0.48
N ALA A 33 8.91 3.22 -1.67
CA ALA A 33 7.62 3.71 -2.13
C ALA A 33 6.51 3.18 -1.24
N VAL A 34 6.58 1.91 -0.88
CA VAL A 34 5.57 1.29 -0.03
C VAL A 34 5.50 1.99 1.33
N VAL A 35 6.65 2.24 1.93
CA VAL A 35 6.69 2.88 3.23
C VAL A 35 6.09 4.28 3.15
N SER A 36 6.46 5.03 2.15
CA SER A 36 5.99 6.39 2.01
C SER A 36 4.48 6.45 1.83
N ILE A 37 3.95 5.60 0.97
CA ILE A 37 2.52 5.61 0.70
C ILE A 37 1.74 5.05 1.88
N ALA A 38 2.28 4.03 2.56
CA ALA A 38 1.63 3.47 3.71
C ALA A 38 1.45 4.54 4.79
N GLU A 39 2.44 5.39 4.97
CA GLU A 39 2.33 6.45 5.93
C GLU A 39 1.24 7.43 5.56
N LYS A 40 1.08 7.70 4.28
CA LYS A 40 0.08 8.64 3.84
C LYS A 40 -1.33 8.13 4.07
N ILE A 41 -1.56 6.85 3.89
CA ILE A 41 -2.89 6.31 4.06
C ILE A 41 -3.11 5.73 5.45
N GLY A 42 -2.08 5.73 6.29
CA GLY A 42 -2.23 5.22 7.65
C GLY A 42 -2.22 3.71 7.74
N CYS A 43 -1.44 3.08 6.88
CA CYS A 43 -1.39 1.63 6.82
C CYS A 43 -0.01 1.14 7.21
N VAL A 44 0.08 -0.09 7.67
CA VAL A 44 1.38 -0.67 7.99
C VAL A 44 2.08 -0.99 6.67
N PRO A 45 3.34 -0.58 6.52
CA PRO A 45 4.05 -0.82 5.27
C PRO A 45 4.08 -2.28 4.85
N GLN A 46 4.21 -3.17 5.80
CA GLN A 46 4.23 -4.58 5.49
C GLN A 46 2.92 -5.05 4.89
N THR A 47 1.81 -4.57 5.41
CA THR A 47 0.50 -4.90 4.89
C THR A 47 0.36 -4.38 3.46
N LEU A 48 0.76 -3.15 3.24
CA LEU A 48 0.66 -2.56 1.91
C LEU A 48 1.53 -3.33 0.92
N HIS A 49 2.71 -3.73 1.36
CA HIS A 49 3.60 -4.50 0.50
C HIS A 49 2.97 -5.82 0.10
N GLU A 50 2.26 -6.43 1.00
CA GLU A 50 1.56 -7.67 0.71
C GLU A 50 0.51 -7.46 -0.36
N TRP A 51 -0.20 -6.35 -0.29
CA TRP A 51 -1.20 -6.05 -1.30
C TRP A 51 -0.57 -5.93 -2.68
N VAL A 52 0.57 -5.27 -2.74
CA VAL A 52 1.26 -5.09 -4.01
C VAL A 52 1.73 -6.43 -4.55
N LYS A 53 2.26 -7.26 -3.66
CA LYS A 53 2.74 -8.55 -4.06
C LYS A 53 1.64 -9.44 -4.59
N ASN A 54 0.49 -9.42 -3.95
CA ASN A 54 -0.62 -10.28 -4.34
C ASN A 54 -1.52 -9.68 -5.39
N GLY A 55 -1.42 -8.40 -5.59
CA GLY A 55 -2.23 -7.74 -6.57
C GLY A 55 -1.70 -7.90 -7.95
#